data_46690a86ce4eac938af095a4537db3fd
#
_entry.id   46690a86ce4eac938af095a4537db3fd
#
_cell.length_a   1.000
_cell.length_b   1.000
_cell.length_c   1.000
_cell.angle_alpha   90.00
_cell.angle_beta   90.00
_cell.angle_gamma   90.00
#
_symmetry.space_group_name_H-M   'P 1'
#
loop_
_entity.id
_entity.type
_entity.pdbx_description
1 polymer ?
#
loop_
_entity_poly.entity_id
_entity_poly.type
_entity_poly.pdbx_seq_one_letter_code
_entity_poly.pdbx_strand_id
1 'polypeptide(L)'
;MSDAYFKGITAALHTAGVCTPTLIIDRARLDRNIDHVIDVLNKGFEYRLVTKSLPSIPLLQYVMRRTGTQRLMCFHLPFLLQLVNHIPSSDILMGKPMPVRAAQEFYDWHSGQTSSMCFAPELQLQWLIDSMERLEQYEKLASQRNLRLRICLEIDVGLHRGGFRNTADFTAALRFIRRSNYLTLSGLMGYEAHITKMPIILGGIKSAFADTQGRYANFLRAAKAELGDHILDNLCINTGGSTTYTLYHNSKLVNEIAAGAALVMPSNFSAETLEHHHKAAFIAAPILKNISKPEIPLTPAISTMLRILGVLPKRACFIYGGNWLADPCYPEDTQHCKIFGRSSNQEMYGIPVDSDIKQDDFIFMT
;
A
#
# COMPACT_ATOMS: atom_id res chain seq x y z
N MET A 1 5.11 -19.32 -11.84
CA MET A 1 4.43 -20.24 -10.86
C MET A 1 3.99 -21.49 -11.64
N SER A 2 3.94 -22.66 -11.01
CA SER A 2 3.66 -23.91 -11.77
C SER A 2 2.15 -24.05 -12.08
N ASP A 3 1.84 -24.73 -13.18
CA ASP A 3 0.48 -25.11 -13.57
C ASP A 3 -0.24 -25.89 -12.44
N ALA A 4 0.47 -26.85 -11.80
CA ALA A 4 -0.05 -27.63 -10.69
C ALA A 4 -0.50 -26.76 -9.49
N TYR A 5 0.18 -25.63 -9.25
CA TYR A 5 -0.17 -24.70 -8.18
C TYR A 5 -1.56 -24.07 -8.43
N PHE A 6 -1.80 -23.52 -9.62
CA PHE A 6 -3.08 -22.90 -9.92
C PHE A 6 -4.23 -23.90 -10.08
N LYS A 7 -3.95 -25.11 -10.60
CA LYS A 7 -4.92 -26.21 -10.62
C LYS A 7 -5.37 -26.59 -9.21
N GLY A 8 -4.44 -26.63 -8.25
CA GLY A 8 -4.76 -26.86 -6.84
C GLY A 8 -5.65 -25.77 -6.26
N ILE A 9 -5.38 -24.49 -6.57
CA ILE A 9 -6.23 -23.37 -6.14
C ILE A 9 -7.61 -23.45 -6.80
N THR A 10 -7.69 -23.73 -8.10
CA THR A 10 -8.96 -23.90 -8.83
C THR A 10 -9.83 -25.00 -8.19
N ALA A 11 -9.25 -26.15 -7.88
CA ALA A 11 -9.97 -27.24 -7.20
C ALA A 11 -10.47 -26.83 -5.80
N ALA A 12 -9.67 -26.07 -5.04
CA ALA A 12 -10.08 -25.55 -3.74
C ALA A 12 -11.21 -24.53 -3.86
N LEU A 13 -11.18 -23.64 -4.85
CA LEU A 13 -12.22 -22.64 -5.11
C LEU A 13 -13.54 -23.33 -5.52
N HIS A 14 -13.49 -24.34 -6.37
CA HIS A 14 -14.66 -25.15 -6.74
C HIS A 14 -15.25 -25.85 -5.51
N THR A 15 -14.41 -26.47 -4.68
CA THR A 15 -14.85 -27.12 -3.43
C THR A 15 -15.51 -26.12 -2.47
N ALA A 16 -15.01 -24.88 -2.42
CA ALA A 16 -15.56 -23.80 -1.61
C ALA A 16 -16.81 -23.15 -2.22
N GLY A 17 -17.25 -23.57 -3.43
CA GLY A 17 -18.41 -23.00 -4.12
C GLY A 17 -18.21 -21.58 -4.60
N VAL A 18 -16.97 -21.14 -4.85
CA VAL A 18 -16.68 -19.78 -5.34
C VAL A 18 -17.12 -19.67 -6.80
N CYS A 19 -18.03 -18.74 -7.09
CA CYS A 19 -18.63 -18.52 -8.42
C CYS A 19 -18.60 -17.05 -8.86
N THR A 20 -17.96 -16.17 -8.09
CA THR A 20 -17.81 -14.74 -8.39
C THR A 20 -16.33 -14.34 -8.36
N PRO A 21 -15.95 -13.22 -9.00
CA PRO A 21 -14.58 -12.70 -8.87
C PRO A 21 -14.20 -12.53 -7.40
N THR A 22 -13.13 -13.15 -7.00
CA THR A 22 -12.73 -13.21 -5.59
C THR A 22 -11.24 -12.88 -5.44
N LEU A 23 -10.93 -11.97 -4.52
CA LEU A 23 -9.55 -11.73 -4.09
C LEU A 23 -9.15 -12.85 -3.11
N ILE A 24 -8.15 -13.61 -3.46
CA ILE A 24 -7.62 -14.70 -2.64
C ILE A 24 -6.23 -14.36 -2.09
N ILE A 25 -5.95 -14.88 -0.91
CA ILE A 25 -4.63 -14.77 -0.27
C ILE A 25 -4.05 -16.16 -0.04
N ASP A 26 -2.88 -16.43 -0.61
CA ASP A 26 -2.08 -17.60 -0.25
C ASP A 26 -1.38 -17.32 1.08
N ARG A 27 -1.89 -17.94 2.14
CA ARG A 27 -1.37 -17.74 3.49
C ARG A 27 0.09 -18.18 3.64
N ALA A 28 0.49 -19.29 3.02
CA ALA A 28 1.85 -19.79 3.16
C ALA A 28 2.88 -18.82 2.52
N ARG A 29 2.51 -18.18 1.42
CA ARG A 29 3.33 -17.14 0.76
C ARG A 29 3.33 -15.84 1.54
N LEU A 30 2.17 -15.43 2.04
CA LEU A 30 2.04 -14.28 2.93
C LEU A 30 2.93 -14.46 4.18
N ASP A 31 2.91 -15.63 4.81
CA ASP A 31 3.70 -15.93 6.00
C ASP A 31 5.20 -15.79 5.74
N ARG A 32 5.71 -16.29 4.61
CA ARG A 32 7.12 -16.09 4.21
C ARG A 32 7.46 -14.61 4.03
N ASN A 33 6.57 -13.84 3.42
CA ASN A 33 6.77 -12.40 3.26
C ASN A 33 6.74 -11.67 4.61
N ILE A 34 5.91 -12.10 5.55
CA ILE A 34 5.89 -11.58 6.93
C ILE A 34 7.22 -11.90 7.63
N ASP A 35 7.76 -13.11 7.46
CA ASP A 35 9.03 -13.51 8.07
C ASP A 35 10.18 -12.60 7.58
N HIS A 36 10.23 -12.24 6.29
CA HIS A 36 11.20 -11.23 5.78
C HIS A 36 11.04 -9.85 6.42
N VAL A 37 9.81 -9.42 6.70
CA VAL A 37 9.59 -8.18 7.46
C VAL A 37 10.12 -8.31 8.88
N ILE A 38 9.81 -9.42 9.57
CA ILE A 38 10.29 -9.69 10.95
C ILE A 38 11.82 -9.67 11.01
N ASP A 39 12.52 -10.23 10.02
CA ASP A 39 13.98 -10.21 9.94
C ASP A 39 14.56 -8.79 9.92
N VAL A 40 13.86 -7.84 9.29
CA VAL A 40 14.24 -6.42 9.33
C VAL A 40 13.93 -5.82 10.70
N LEU A 41 12.78 -6.13 11.29
CA LEU A 41 12.38 -5.60 12.61
C LEU A 41 13.35 -6.04 13.72
N ASN A 42 13.88 -7.24 13.65
CA ASN A 42 14.88 -7.78 14.59
C ASN A 42 16.19 -6.95 14.63
N LYS A 43 16.36 -6.00 13.69
CA LYS A 43 17.45 -5.01 13.69
C LYS A 43 17.17 -3.77 14.57
N GLY A 44 16.09 -3.79 15.34
CA GLY A 44 15.71 -2.74 16.30
C GLY A 44 14.69 -1.73 15.78
N PHE A 45 13.88 -2.09 14.78
CA PHE A 45 12.82 -1.23 14.26
C PHE A 45 11.45 -1.61 14.81
N GLU A 46 10.61 -0.59 15.01
CA GLU A 46 9.16 -0.74 15.11
C GLU A 46 8.56 -0.91 13.70
N TYR A 47 7.43 -1.61 13.64
CA TYR A 47 6.71 -1.82 12.37
C TYR A 47 5.41 -1.05 12.31
N ARG A 48 5.21 -0.31 11.23
CA ARG A 48 3.92 0.31 10.90
C ARG A 48 3.32 -0.35 9.67
N LEU A 49 2.27 -1.14 9.87
CA LEU A 49 1.58 -1.87 8.81
C LEU A 49 0.78 -0.91 7.92
N VAL A 50 1.12 -0.86 6.64
CA VAL A 50 0.45 0.00 5.64
C VAL A 50 -0.82 -0.66 5.15
N THR A 51 -1.98 -0.17 5.59
CA THR A 51 -3.28 -0.84 5.46
C THR A 51 -3.88 -0.81 4.06
N LYS A 52 -3.52 0.16 3.21
CA LYS A 52 -4.08 0.30 1.84
C LYS A 52 -3.82 -0.90 0.94
N SER A 53 -2.75 -1.65 1.20
CA SER A 53 -2.37 -2.84 0.41
C SER A 53 -3.05 -4.12 0.90
N LEU A 54 -3.67 -4.08 2.08
CA LEU A 54 -4.36 -5.20 2.73
C LEU A 54 -5.69 -4.70 3.32
N PRO A 55 -6.66 -4.24 2.50
CA PRO A 55 -7.85 -3.56 2.99
C PRO A 55 -8.90 -4.55 3.54
N SER A 56 -8.47 -5.43 4.44
CA SER A 56 -9.30 -6.44 5.10
C SER A 56 -8.96 -6.49 6.58
N ILE A 57 -9.94 -6.20 7.44
CA ILE A 57 -9.75 -6.18 8.90
C ILE A 57 -9.19 -7.51 9.43
N PRO A 58 -9.76 -8.69 9.07
CA PRO A 58 -9.19 -9.96 9.51
C PRO A 58 -7.75 -10.20 9.06
N LEU A 59 -7.41 -9.77 7.83
CA LEU A 59 -6.05 -9.90 7.30
C LEU A 59 -5.08 -8.98 8.04
N LEU A 60 -5.46 -7.73 8.31
CA LEU A 60 -4.66 -6.81 9.12
C LEU A 60 -4.42 -7.37 10.52
N GLN A 61 -5.46 -7.86 11.20
CA GLN A 61 -5.34 -8.48 12.51
C GLN A 61 -4.44 -9.72 12.49
N TYR A 62 -4.46 -10.50 11.40
CA TYR A 62 -3.57 -11.64 11.23
C TYR A 62 -2.10 -11.19 11.17
N VAL A 63 -1.78 -10.21 10.32
CA VAL A 63 -0.42 -9.65 10.19
C VAL A 63 0.04 -9.00 11.50
N MET A 64 -0.82 -8.24 12.17
CA MET A 64 -0.53 -7.61 13.46
C MET A 64 -0.14 -8.64 14.53
N ARG A 65 -0.89 -9.77 14.61
CA ARG A 65 -0.53 -10.86 15.55
C ARG A 65 0.81 -11.50 15.23
N ARG A 66 1.11 -11.69 13.92
CA ARG A 66 2.38 -12.30 13.49
C ARG A 66 3.59 -11.40 13.74
N THR A 67 3.44 -10.10 13.54
CA THR A 67 4.52 -9.10 13.69
C THR A 67 4.59 -8.47 15.08
N GLY A 68 3.57 -8.66 15.92
CA GLY A 68 3.46 -8.02 17.22
C GLY A 68 3.10 -6.53 17.18
N THR A 69 2.89 -5.95 15.97
CA THR A 69 2.64 -4.50 15.88
C THR A 69 1.21 -4.12 16.25
N GLN A 70 1.07 -2.93 16.86
CA GLN A 70 -0.20 -2.22 17.03
C GLN A 70 -0.24 -0.94 16.17
N ARG A 71 0.76 -0.71 15.31
CA ARG A 71 0.93 0.53 14.55
C ARG A 71 0.44 0.33 13.12
N LEU A 72 -0.52 1.16 12.71
CA LEU A 72 -1.13 1.12 11.38
C LEU A 72 -0.89 2.44 10.63
N MET A 73 -0.82 2.38 9.29
CA MET A 73 -0.80 3.57 8.44
C MET A 73 -2.01 3.55 7.51
N CYS A 74 -2.89 4.54 7.68
CA CYS A 74 -4.13 4.70 6.92
C CYS A 74 -4.02 5.85 5.92
N PHE A 75 -4.87 5.84 4.86
CA PHE A 75 -4.75 6.81 3.76
C PHE A 75 -6.06 7.50 3.38
N HIS A 76 -7.19 7.14 3.98
CA HIS A 76 -8.46 7.81 3.73
C HIS A 76 -9.46 7.59 4.87
N LEU A 77 -10.38 8.54 5.00
CA LEU A 77 -11.34 8.59 6.10
C LEU A 77 -12.22 7.34 6.23
N PRO A 78 -12.86 6.79 5.16
CA PRO A 78 -13.73 5.62 5.34
C PRO A 78 -13.01 4.42 5.96
N PHE A 79 -11.73 4.20 5.61
CA PHE A 79 -10.99 3.10 6.19
C PHE A 79 -10.48 3.42 7.61
N LEU A 80 -10.17 4.69 7.91
CA LEU A 80 -9.88 5.14 9.27
C LEU A 80 -11.04 4.79 10.22
N LEU A 81 -12.29 5.08 9.82
CA LEU A 81 -13.48 4.74 10.59
C LEU A 81 -13.60 3.23 10.84
N GLN A 82 -13.31 2.41 9.83
CA GLN A 82 -13.30 0.94 9.97
C GLN A 82 -12.22 0.47 10.96
N LEU A 83 -11.00 1.04 10.86
CA LEU A 83 -9.90 0.68 11.75
C LEU A 83 -10.24 1.02 13.21
N VAL A 84 -10.75 2.22 13.46
CA VAL A 84 -11.14 2.66 14.80
C VAL A 84 -12.23 1.78 15.39
N ASN A 85 -13.22 1.37 14.58
CA ASN A 85 -14.29 0.49 15.04
C ASN A 85 -13.83 -0.95 15.34
N HIS A 86 -12.92 -1.49 14.52
CA HIS A 86 -12.58 -2.91 14.58
C HIS A 86 -11.24 -3.21 15.24
N ILE A 87 -10.34 -2.21 15.34
CA ILE A 87 -9.01 -2.33 15.94
C ILE A 87 -8.74 -1.09 16.82
N PRO A 88 -9.56 -0.83 17.85
CA PRO A 88 -9.49 0.40 18.65
C PRO A 88 -8.21 0.53 19.49
N SER A 89 -7.42 -0.54 19.65
CA SER A 89 -6.12 -0.51 20.35
C SER A 89 -4.96 -0.02 19.48
N SER A 90 -5.18 0.24 18.18
CA SER A 90 -4.10 0.59 17.26
C SER A 90 -3.63 2.05 17.41
N ASP A 91 -2.32 2.30 17.21
CA ASP A 91 -1.77 3.63 16.91
C ASP A 91 -1.83 3.87 15.40
N ILE A 92 -2.53 4.89 14.96
CA ILE A 92 -2.79 5.14 13.54
C ILE A 92 -2.07 6.41 13.09
N LEU A 93 -1.22 6.28 12.06
CA LEU A 93 -0.64 7.41 11.33
C LEU A 93 -1.39 7.57 10.00
N MET A 94 -1.87 8.79 9.72
CA MET A 94 -2.35 9.12 8.37
C MET A 94 -1.16 9.25 7.44
N GLY A 95 -1.03 8.36 6.45
CA GLY A 95 0.14 8.24 5.55
C GLY A 95 0.13 9.22 4.36
N LYS A 96 -0.73 10.24 4.41
CA LYS A 96 -0.75 11.40 3.52
C LYS A 96 -1.46 12.57 4.21
N PRO A 97 -1.12 13.82 3.85
CA PRO A 97 -1.88 14.98 4.30
C PRO A 97 -3.34 14.87 3.88
N MET A 98 -4.23 15.00 4.86
CA MET A 98 -5.66 14.93 4.62
C MET A 98 -6.27 16.33 4.49
N PRO A 99 -7.32 16.52 3.67
CA PRO A 99 -8.11 17.74 3.74
C PRO A 99 -8.60 17.97 5.18
N VAL A 100 -8.54 19.21 5.68
CA VAL A 100 -8.97 19.51 7.06
C VAL A 100 -10.43 19.11 7.31
N ARG A 101 -11.28 19.17 6.27
CA ARG A 101 -12.67 18.69 6.35
C ARG A 101 -12.78 17.20 6.67
N ALA A 102 -11.86 16.36 6.16
CA ALA A 102 -11.86 14.95 6.50
C ALA A 102 -11.50 14.71 7.97
N ALA A 103 -10.57 15.52 8.53
CA ALA A 103 -10.28 15.47 9.95
C ALA A 103 -11.49 15.96 10.78
N GLN A 104 -12.14 17.03 10.34
CA GLN A 104 -13.36 17.54 10.96
C GLN A 104 -14.47 16.47 11.00
N GLU A 105 -14.74 15.83 9.87
CA GLU A 105 -15.74 14.75 9.75
C GLU A 105 -15.40 13.55 10.67
N PHE A 106 -14.11 13.21 10.78
CA PHE A 106 -13.66 12.18 11.72
C PHE A 106 -14.03 12.55 13.17
N TYR A 107 -13.72 13.79 13.63
CA TYR A 107 -14.01 14.21 15.00
C TYR A 107 -15.51 14.39 15.25
N ASP A 108 -16.29 14.81 14.25
CA ASP A 108 -17.76 14.85 14.34
C ASP A 108 -18.34 13.46 14.53
N TRP A 109 -17.88 12.51 13.72
CA TRP A 109 -18.27 11.11 13.85
C TRP A 109 -17.84 10.53 15.21
N HIS A 110 -16.58 10.75 15.63
CA HIS A 110 -16.04 10.20 16.89
C HIS A 110 -16.80 10.74 18.11
N SER A 111 -17.14 12.03 18.14
CA SER A 111 -17.89 12.65 19.25
C SER A 111 -19.32 12.12 19.36
N GLY A 112 -19.89 11.62 18.26
CA GLY A 112 -21.22 11.00 18.24
C GLY A 112 -21.23 9.52 18.65
N GLN A 113 -20.05 8.90 18.89
CA GLN A 113 -19.98 7.49 19.31
C GLN A 113 -20.33 7.33 20.79
N THR A 114 -20.76 6.15 21.15
CA THR A 114 -21.06 5.80 22.55
C THR A 114 -19.79 5.75 23.40
N SER A 115 -19.92 5.96 24.71
CA SER A 115 -18.83 5.89 25.69
C SER A 115 -18.11 4.51 25.77
N SER A 116 -18.60 3.51 25.03
CA SER A 116 -17.94 2.20 24.91
C SER A 116 -16.81 2.16 23.89
N MET A 117 -16.62 3.23 23.08
CA MET A 117 -15.50 3.30 22.15
C MET A 117 -14.18 3.54 22.90
N CYS A 118 -13.26 2.59 22.78
CA CYS A 118 -11.97 2.63 23.50
C CYS A 118 -10.84 3.35 22.72
N PHE A 119 -11.13 3.95 21.55
CA PHE A 119 -10.12 4.69 20.78
C PHE A 119 -10.02 6.14 21.26
N ALA A 120 -8.83 6.57 21.66
CA ALA A 120 -8.53 7.91 22.12
C ALA A 120 -7.69 8.66 21.05
N PRO A 121 -8.32 9.48 20.18
CA PRO A 121 -7.60 10.12 19.06
C PRO A 121 -6.40 10.97 19.49
N GLU A 122 -6.46 11.61 20.65
CA GLU A 122 -5.38 12.42 21.22
C GLU A 122 -4.14 11.60 21.61
N LEU A 123 -4.28 10.28 21.76
CA LEU A 123 -3.19 9.35 22.09
C LEU A 123 -2.81 8.43 20.93
N GLN A 124 -3.75 8.13 20.02
CA GLN A 124 -3.62 7.05 19.06
C GLN A 124 -3.67 7.49 17.60
N LEU A 125 -4.09 8.73 17.26
CA LEU A 125 -4.18 9.21 15.89
C LEU A 125 -3.13 10.30 15.62
N GLN A 126 -2.34 10.10 14.57
CA GLN A 126 -1.33 11.05 14.11
C GLN A 126 -1.74 11.59 12.73
N TRP A 127 -1.84 12.91 12.61
CA TRP A 127 -2.12 13.60 11.35
C TRP A 127 -0.82 13.97 10.66
N LEU A 128 -0.65 13.54 9.40
CA LEU A 128 0.51 13.91 8.59
C LEU A 128 0.32 15.32 8.02
N ILE A 129 1.32 16.16 8.19
CA ILE A 129 1.32 17.56 7.75
C ILE A 129 2.59 17.81 6.93
N ASP A 130 2.42 18.37 5.72
CA ASP A 130 3.47 18.58 4.73
C ASP A 130 3.80 20.05 4.45
N SER A 131 3.05 20.99 5.06
CA SER A 131 3.19 22.42 4.81
C SER A 131 2.70 23.28 5.99
N MET A 132 3.20 24.52 6.08
CA MET A 132 2.72 25.50 7.08
C MET A 132 1.25 25.80 6.92
N GLU A 133 0.76 25.99 5.69
CA GLU A 133 -0.67 26.24 5.43
C GLU A 133 -1.55 25.12 6.01
N ARG A 134 -1.16 23.86 5.79
CA ARG A 134 -1.88 22.69 6.35
C ARG A 134 -1.81 22.68 7.86
N LEU A 135 -0.67 23.02 8.43
CA LEU A 135 -0.49 23.09 9.88
C LEU A 135 -1.41 24.14 10.53
N GLU A 136 -1.51 25.32 9.95
CA GLU A 136 -2.40 26.39 10.40
C GLU A 136 -3.89 26.00 10.30
N GLN A 137 -4.28 25.29 9.23
CA GLN A 137 -5.64 24.77 9.08
C GLN A 137 -6.00 23.78 10.19
N TYR A 138 -5.07 22.90 10.56
CA TYR A 138 -5.28 21.93 11.63
C TYR A 138 -5.27 22.58 13.03
N GLU A 139 -4.42 23.58 13.26
CA GLU A 139 -4.44 24.38 14.49
C GLU A 139 -5.80 25.09 14.66
N LYS A 140 -6.29 25.72 13.59
CA LYS A 140 -7.61 26.36 13.60
C LYS A 140 -8.73 25.37 13.93
N LEU A 141 -8.73 24.19 13.33
CA LEU A 141 -9.69 23.12 13.65
C LEU A 141 -9.60 22.73 15.12
N ALA A 142 -8.38 22.50 15.61
CA ALA A 142 -8.11 22.06 16.98
C ALA A 142 -8.56 23.08 18.00
N SER A 143 -8.22 24.38 17.80
CA SER A 143 -8.60 25.48 18.71
C SER A 143 -10.11 25.70 18.75
N GLN A 144 -10.80 25.67 17.58
CA GLN A 144 -12.25 25.86 17.50
C GLN A 144 -13.04 24.75 18.22
N ARG A 145 -12.48 23.54 18.32
CA ARG A 145 -13.14 22.38 18.89
C ARG A 145 -12.54 21.92 20.23
N ASN A 146 -11.56 22.67 20.74
CA ASN A 146 -10.79 22.31 21.95
C ASN A 146 -10.23 20.89 21.89
N LEU A 147 -9.65 20.50 20.73
CA LEU A 147 -9.03 19.18 20.50
C LEU A 147 -7.53 19.26 20.75
N ARG A 148 -6.92 18.13 21.12
CA ARG A 148 -5.47 17.94 21.09
C ARG A 148 -5.10 17.02 19.94
N LEU A 149 -4.29 17.51 18.98
CA LEU A 149 -3.91 16.78 17.80
C LEU A 149 -2.44 16.38 17.84
N ARG A 150 -2.17 15.11 17.54
CA ARG A 150 -0.80 14.61 17.31
C ARG A 150 -0.42 14.86 15.87
N ILE A 151 0.67 15.56 15.64
CA ILE A 151 1.16 15.98 14.34
C ILE A 151 2.44 15.23 14.00
N CYS A 152 2.43 14.51 12.88
CA CYS A 152 3.60 13.96 12.25
C CYS A 152 3.97 14.85 11.04
N LEU A 153 5.21 15.37 10.99
CA LEU A 153 5.65 16.21 9.88
C LEU A 153 6.23 15.37 8.76
N GLU A 154 5.70 15.53 7.53
CA GLU A 154 6.29 14.94 6.34
C GLU A 154 7.52 15.75 5.89
N ILE A 155 8.65 15.10 5.68
CA ILE A 155 9.88 15.68 5.19
C ILE A 155 10.23 15.14 3.80
N ASP A 156 10.69 16.00 2.91
CA ASP A 156 11.11 15.60 1.57
C ASP A 156 12.53 15.02 1.60
N VAL A 157 12.59 13.70 1.50
CA VAL A 157 13.85 12.94 1.51
C VAL A 157 14.38 12.60 0.10
N GLY A 158 13.89 13.31 -0.93
CA GLY A 158 14.37 13.18 -2.31
C GLY A 158 13.35 12.67 -3.31
N LEU A 159 12.16 12.25 -2.87
CA LEU A 159 11.06 11.87 -3.79
C LEU A 159 10.38 13.09 -4.43
N HIS A 160 10.44 14.26 -3.79
CA HIS A 160 9.87 15.52 -4.25
C HIS A 160 8.34 15.48 -4.52
N ARG A 161 7.64 14.55 -3.87
CA ARG A 161 6.19 14.41 -3.98
C ARG A 161 5.42 15.28 -2.99
N GLY A 162 5.96 15.51 -1.79
CA GLY A 162 5.39 16.29 -0.69
C GLY A 162 6.40 16.46 0.42
N GLY A 163 5.98 17.07 1.52
CA GLY A 163 6.79 17.30 2.70
C GLY A 163 7.59 18.61 2.69
N PHE A 164 8.10 18.98 3.85
CA PHE A 164 8.98 20.13 4.01
C PHE A 164 10.29 19.90 3.23
N ARG A 165 10.62 20.84 2.33
CA ARG A 165 11.78 20.73 1.42
C ARG A 165 13.06 21.27 2.00
N ASN A 166 12.98 22.16 2.99
CA ASN A 166 14.14 22.78 3.62
C ASN A 166 13.96 22.85 5.14
N THR A 167 15.07 22.94 5.83
CA THR A 167 15.10 22.96 7.30
C THR A 167 14.58 24.25 7.90
N ALA A 168 14.53 25.37 7.16
CA ALA A 168 14.03 26.65 7.66
C ALA A 168 12.51 26.60 7.86
N ASP A 169 11.76 26.20 6.83
CA ASP A 169 10.31 26.02 6.90
C ASP A 169 9.91 24.92 7.90
N PHE A 170 10.68 23.83 7.92
CA PHE A 170 10.51 22.77 8.90
C PHE A 170 10.69 23.26 10.34
N THR A 171 11.74 24.05 10.60
CA THR A 171 11.99 24.62 11.93
C THR A 171 10.89 25.62 12.32
N ALA A 172 10.38 26.39 11.36
CA ALA A 172 9.21 27.24 11.59
C ALA A 172 7.98 26.43 12.03
N ALA A 173 7.73 25.28 11.39
CA ALA A 173 6.65 24.38 11.77
C ALA A 173 6.86 23.80 13.19
N LEU A 174 8.07 23.41 13.55
CA LEU A 174 8.39 22.95 14.90
C LEU A 174 8.13 24.03 15.96
N ARG A 175 8.54 25.26 15.69
CA ARG A 175 8.25 26.41 16.58
C ARG A 175 6.77 26.71 16.71
N PHE A 176 6.02 26.58 15.61
CA PHE A 176 4.59 26.74 15.61
C PHE A 176 3.91 25.69 16.51
N ILE A 177 4.23 24.41 16.33
CA ILE A 177 3.71 23.34 17.18
C ILE A 177 4.07 23.55 18.64
N ARG A 178 5.31 23.92 18.95
CA ARG A 178 5.78 24.16 20.33
C ARG A 178 5.02 25.27 21.05
N ARG A 179 4.55 26.29 20.30
CA ARG A 179 3.76 27.41 20.85
C ARG A 179 2.27 27.13 20.96
N SER A 180 1.79 26.08 20.26
CA SER A 180 0.38 25.71 20.28
C SER A 180 -0.01 25.04 21.60
N ASN A 181 -1.21 25.34 22.08
CA ASN A 181 -1.86 24.62 23.17
C ASN A 181 -2.63 23.38 22.68
N TYR A 182 -2.77 23.21 21.38
CA TYR A 182 -3.64 22.23 20.73
C TYR A 182 -2.88 21.19 19.90
N LEU A 183 -1.65 21.48 19.50
CA LEU A 183 -0.83 20.59 18.66
C LEU A 183 0.31 19.99 19.47
N THR A 184 0.61 18.71 19.23
CA THR A 184 1.75 18.03 19.82
C THR A 184 2.52 17.32 18.70
N LEU A 185 3.83 17.56 18.62
CA LEU A 185 4.67 16.79 17.69
C LEU A 185 4.70 15.33 18.10
N SER A 186 4.34 14.42 17.19
CA SER A 186 4.32 12.97 17.41
C SER A 186 5.36 12.23 16.59
N GLY A 187 5.88 12.84 15.53
CA GLY A 187 6.86 12.18 14.70
C GLY A 187 7.27 12.95 13.45
N LEU A 188 8.15 12.32 12.70
CA LEU A 188 8.58 12.70 11.36
C LEU A 188 8.37 11.53 10.42
N MET A 189 7.99 11.78 9.17
CA MET A 189 7.83 10.76 8.14
C MET A 189 8.55 11.18 6.87
N GLY A 190 9.44 10.33 6.36
CA GLY A 190 10.03 10.44 5.03
C GLY A 190 9.64 9.24 4.17
N TYR A 191 9.33 9.45 2.88
CA TYR A 191 9.00 8.38 1.95
C TYR A 191 9.88 8.44 0.70
N GLU A 192 10.53 7.32 0.36
CA GLU A 192 11.65 7.29 -0.58
C GLU A 192 11.49 6.26 -1.72
N ALA A 193 10.29 6.09 -2.26
CA ALA A 193 10.01 5.13 -3.33
C ALA A 193 10.82 5.32 -4.63
N HIS A 194 11.51 6.45 -4.80
CA HIS A 194 12.38 6.73 -5.94
C HIS A 194 13.67 5.90 -5.93
N ILE A 195 14.13 5.45 -4.75
CA ILE A 195 15.41 4.76 -4.58
C ILE A 195 15.57 3.58 -5.53
N THR A 196 14.57 2.68 -5.57
CA THR A 196 14.61 1.47 -6.40
C THR A 196 14.42 1.73 -7.90
N LYS A 197 14.12 2.97 -8.28
CA LYS A 197 13.96 3.41 -9.66
C LYS A 197 15.13 4.24 -10.16
N MET A 198 16.16 4.45 -9.31
CA MET A 198 17.32 5.25 -9.67
C MET A 198 18.19 4.52 -10.70
N PRO A 199 18.42 5.10 -11.88
CA PRO A 199 19.30 4.50 -12.90
C PRO A 199 20.73 4.30 -12.39
N ILE A 200 21.36 3.19 -12.79
CA ILE A 200 22.75 2.86 -12.41
C ILE A 200 23.73 3.98 -12.81
N ILE A 201 23.50 4.61 -13.98
CA ILE A 201 24.33 5.72 -14.46
C ILE A 201 24.31 6.96 -13.54
N LEU A 202 23.25 7.09 -12.72
CA LEU A 202 23.10 8.13 -11.70
C LEU A 202 23.49 7.65 -10.29
N GLY A 203 24.18 6.52 -10.18
CA GLY A 203 24.66 5.94 -8.94
C GLY A 203 23.76 4.83 -8.35
N GLY A 204 22.61 4.52 -8.96
CA GLY A 204 21.73 3.42 -8.58
C GLY A 204 21.15 3.53 -7.17
N ILE A 205 20.66 2.40 -6.67
CA ILE A 205 19.99 2.29 -5.36
C ILE A 205 20.90 2.77 -4.22
N LYS A 206 22.18 2.39 -4.23
CA LYS A 206 23.12 2.73 -3.14
C LYS A 206 23.32 4.23 -2.96
N SER A 207 23.50 4.95 -4.07
CA SER A 207 23.69 6.41 -4.05
C SER A 207 22.41 7.13 -3.63
N ALA A 208 21.25 6.72 -4.18
CA ALA A 208 19.96 7.30 -3.83
C ALA A 208 19.60 7.07 -2.36
N PHE A 209 19.91 5.88 -1.83
CA PHE A 209 19.70 5.58 -0.41
C PHE A 209 20.60 6.46 0.48
N ALA A 210 21.87 6.63 0.14
CA ALA A 210 22.78 7.48 0.90
C ALA A 210 22.35 8.96 0.89
N ASP A 211 21.87 9.49 -0.25
CA ASP A 211 21.32 10.85 -0.34
C ASP A 211 20.06 10.99 0.55
N THR A 212 19.14 10.04 0.48
CA THR A 212 17.95 9.99 1.33
C THR A 212 18.30 10.02 2.81
N GLN A 213 19.26 9.21 3.25
CA GLN A 213 19.77 9.17 4.63
C GLN A 213 20.38 10.50 5.05
N GLY A 214 21.15 11.13 4.17
CA GLY A 214 21.75 12.45 4.40
C GLY A 214 20.70 13.55 4.58
N ARG A 215 19.66 13.56 3.73
CA ARG A 215 18.52 14.49 3.85
C ARG A 215 17.78 14.27 5.17
N TYR A 216 17.46 13.03 5.50
CA TYR A 216 16.79 12.68 6.75
C TYR A 216 17.58 13.17 7.97
N ALA A 217 18.90 12.90 8.00
CA ALA A 217 19.80 13.34 9.05
C ALA A 217 19.84 14.87 9.21
N ASN A 218 19.73 15.64 8.12
CA ASN A 218 19.67 17.10 8.18
C ASN A 218 18.41 17.60 8.91
N PHE A 219 17.23 17.01 8.62
CA PHE A 219 15.98 17.35 9.31
C PHE A 219 16.03 16.96 10.79
N LEU A 220 16.61 15.79 11.13
CA LEU A 220 16.77 15.37 12.53
C LEU A 220 17.70 16.29 13.30
N ARG A 221 18.80 16.75 12.68
CA ARG A 221 19.70 17.74 13.31
C ARG A 221 18.99 19.08 13.56
N ALA A 222 18.15 19.54 12.60
CA ALA A 222 17.35 20.75 12.78
C ALA A 222 16.32 20.58 13.90
N ALA A 223 15.68 19.41 14.00
CA ALA A 223 14.75 19.11 15.09
C ALA A 223 15.45 19.10 16.46
N LYS A 224 16.60 18.46 16.59
CA LYS A 224 17.41 18.48 17.81
C LYS A 224 17.83 19.87 18.21
N ALA A 225 18.32 20.65 17.27
CA ALA A 225 18.75 22.03 17.54
C ALA A 225 17.59 22.92 18.05
N GLU A 226 16.35 22.70 17.55
CA GLU A 226 15.19 23.50 17.95
C GLU A 226 14.52 23.00 19.25
N LEU A 227 14.48 21.70 19.47
CA LEU A 227 13.66 21.06 20.51
C LEU A 227 14.48 20.38 21.63
N GLY A 228 15.79 20.23 21.45
CA GLY A 228 16.70 19.52 22.36
C GLY A 228 16.92 18.05 21.96
N ASP A 229 18.01 17.47 22.44
CA ASP A 229 18.49 16.15 22.03
C ASP A 229 17.52 15.00 22.38
N HIS A 230 16.86 15.09 23.53
CA HIS A 230 15.98 14.01 24.04
C HIS A 230 14.61 13.96 23.38
N ILE A 231 14.25 14.95 22.57
CA ILE A 231 12.91 14.99 21.98
C ILE A 231 12.67 13.81 21.03
N LEU A 232 13.72 13.35 20.34
CA LEU A 232 13.60 12.28 19.36
C LEU A 232 13.35 10.91 19.97
N ASP A 233 13.67 10.72 21.26
CA ASP A 233 13.53 9.43 21.95
C ASP A 233 12.07 8.95 22.04
N ASN A 234 11.13 9.91 22.01
CA ASN A 234 9.69 9.65 22.14
C ASN A 234 8.92 9.89 20.81
N LEU A 235 9.60 10.22 19.73
CA LEU A 235 8.96 10.48 18.44
C LEU A 235 8.97 9.24 17.53
N CYS A 236 7.91 9.12 16.75
CA CYS A 236 7.86 8.23 15.61
C CYS A 236 8.75 8.79 14.49
N ILE A 237 9.89 8.20 14.23
CA ILE A 237 10.79 8.56 13.13
C ILE A 237 10.61 7.54 12.02
N ASN A 238 9.56 7.75 11.21
CA ASN A 238 9.06 6.80 10.23
C ASN A 238 9.72 6.96 8.86
N THR A 239 9.95 5.84 8.21
CA THR A 239 10.47 5.77 6.85
C THR A 239 10.09 4.42 6.21
N GLY A 240 10.61 4.19 5.02
CA GLY A 240 10.42 2.94 4.31
C GLY A 240 9.17 2.90 3.45
N GLY A 241 9.18 1.92 2.64
CA GLY A 241 8.09 1.50 1.78
C GLY A 241 8.34 0.06 1.37
N SER A 242 7.39 -0.57 0.73
CA SER A 242 7.51 -1.99 0.36
C SER A 242 8.76 -2.32 -0.46
N THR A 243 9.25 -1.40 -1.29
CA THR A 243 10.44 -1.62 -2.11
C THR A 243 11.75 -1.17 -1.45
N THR A 244 11.71 -0.51 -0.30
CA THR A 244 12.90 0.09 0.33
C THR A 244 13.17 -0.41 1.74
N TYR A 245 12.21 -1.02 2.41
CA TYR A 245 12.32 -1.40 3.81
C TYR A 245 13.50 -2.36 4.09
N THR A 246 13.86 -3.22 3.13
CA THR A 246 14.98 -4.16 3.25
C THR A 246 16.36 -3.48 3.24
N LEU A 247 16.44 -2.21 2.78
CA LEU A 247 17.68 -1.44 2.75
C LEU A 247 18.12 -0.95 4.14
N TYR A 248 17.23 -1.00 5.12
CA TYR A 248 17.51 -0.53 6.48
C TYR A 248 18.12 -1.65 7.32
N HIS A 249 19.34 -1.42 7.81
CA HIS A 249 20.12 -2.42 8.53
C HIS A 249 20.32 -2.13 10.02
N ASN A 250 19.95 -0.93 10.48
CA ASN A 250 19.97 -0.54 11.89
C ASN A 250 19.06 0.66 12.13
N SER A 251 18.61 0.82 13.37
CA SER A 251 17.66 1.87 13.80
C SER A 251 18.33 3.18 14.30
N LYS A 252 19.57 3.44 13.92
CA LYS A 252 20.31 4.64 14.43
C LYS A 252 19.74 5.97 13.93
N LEU A 253 19.23 6.02 12.70
CA LEU A 253 18.68 7.22 12.10
C LEU A 253 17.16 7.29 12.25
N VAL A 254 16.47 6.19 12.04
CA VAL A 254 15.01 6.05 12.07
C VAL A 254 14.63 4.90 12.97
N ASN A 255 13.51 4.97 13.66
CA ASN A 255 13.09 3.94 14.61
C ASN A 255 11.87 3.14 14.15
N GLU A 256 11.21 3.54 13.05
CA GLU A 256 9.99 2.88 12.56
C GLU A 256 10.04 2.69 11.04
N ILE A 257 9.70 1.48 10.60
CA ILE A 257 9.63 1.09 9.18
C ILE A 257 8.18 0.85 8.78
N ALA A 258 7.75 1.45 7.65
CA ALA A 258 6.43 1.24 7.07
C ALA A 258 6.49 0.38 5.81
N ALA A 259 5.70 -0.70 5.77
CA ALA A 259 5.53 -1.52 4.57
C ALA A 259 4.14 -2.16 4.54
N GLY A 260 3.66 -2.49 3.35
CA GLY A 260 2.36 -3.17 3.15
C GLY A 260 2.34 -4.03 1.90
N ALA A 261 2.53 -3.46 0.70
CA ALA A 261 2.48 -4.21 -0.56
C ALA A 261 3.52 -5.35 -0.64
N ALA A 262 4.66 -5.24 0.06
CA ALA A 262 5.65 -6.32 0.15
C ALA A 262 5.06 -7.61 0.71
N LEU A 263 4.06 -7.52 1.58
CA LEU A 263 3.41 -8.70 2.17
C LEU A 263 2.61 -9.51 1.15
N VAL A 264 2.02 -8.87 0.15
CA VAL A 264 1.20 -9.52 -0.88
C VAL A 264 1.89 -9.57 -2.24
N MET A 265 2.94 -8.79 -2.43
CA MET A 265 3.81 -8.75 -3.63
C MET A 265 3.01 -8.69 -4.95
N PRO A 266 2.30 -7.58 -5.25
CA PRO A 266 1.61 -7.44 -6.54
C PRO A 266 2.61 -7.32 -7.70
N SER A 267 2.18 -7.63 -8.92
CA SER A 267 3.06 -7.71 -10.12
C SER A 267 3.85 -6.43 -10.40
N ASN A 268 3.27 -5.25 -10.11
CA ASN A 268 3.90 -3.95 -10.35
C ASN A 268 4.95 -3.55 -9.27
N PHE A 269 5.20 -4.40 -8.28
CA PHE A 269 6.22 -4.19 -7.23
C PHE A 269 7.49 -5.02 -7.47
N SER A 270 7.78 -5.44 -8.70
CA SER A 270 9.04 -6.12 -9.00
C SER A 270 10.21 -5.14 -8.82
N ALA A 271 11.01 -5.38 -7.78
CA ALA A 271 12.24 -4.67 -7.46
C ALA A 271 13.29 -5.68 -6.97
N GLU A 272 14.57 -5.44 -7.25
CA GLU A 272 15.69 -6.26 -6.79
C GLU A 272 15.63 -6.49 -5.26
N THR A 273 15.23 -5.47 -4.52
CA THR A 273 15.06 -5.50 -3.06
C THR A 273 13.97 -6.46 -2.56
N LEU A 274 13.13 -6.98 -3.45
CA LEU A 274 12.02 -7.89 -3.16
C LEU A 274 12.15 -9.26 -3.86
N GLU A 275 13.32 -9.61 -4.35
CA GLU A 275 13.55 -10.87 -5.11
C GLU A 275 13.17 -12.14 -4.32
N HIS A 276 13.25 -12.10 -2.99
CA HIS A 276 12.86 -13.22 -2.11
C HIS A 276 11.37 -13.21 -1.71
N HIS A 277 10.60 -12.18 -2.13
CA HIS A 277 9.18 -12.11 -1.82
C HIS A 277 8.36 -12.93 -2.81
N HIS A 278 7.23 -13.41 -2.32
CA HIS A 278 6.31 -14.24 -3.10
C HIS A 278 5.01 -13.50 -3.38
N LYS A 279 4.50 -13.60 -4.62
CA LYS A 279 3.14 -13.15 -4.93
C LYS A 279 2.16 -13.97 -4.08
N ALA A 280 1.45 -13.29 -3.18
CA ALA A 280 0.56 -13.92 -2.20
C ALA A 280 -0.91 -13.51 -2.37
N ALA A 281 -1.21 -12.51 -3.21
CA ALA A 281 -2.57 -12.08 -3.51
C ALA A 281 -2.88 -12.28 -4.99
N PHE A 282 -4.07 -12.83 -5.28
CA PHE A 282 -4.56 -13.05 -6.63
C PHE A 282 -6.04 -12.71 -6.74
N ILE A 283 -6.46 -12.15 -7.88
CA ILE A 283 -7.86 -12.10 -8.27
C ILE A 283 -8.14 -13.39 -9.04
N ALA A 284 -9.03 -14.22 -8.55
CA ALA A 284 -9.58 -15.39 -9.23
C ALA A 284 -10.88 -14.98 -9.91
N ALA A 285 -10.88 -14.92 -11.25
CA ALA A 285 -12.04 -14.53 -12.04
C ALA A 285 -12.63 -15.74 -12.79
N PRO A 286 -13.89 -16.12 -12.51
CA PRO A 286 -14.52 -17.24 -13.20
C PRO A 286 -14.64 -17.01 -14.70
N ILE A 287 -14.43 -18.06 -15.50
CA ILE A 287 -14.59 -18.06 -16.95
C ILE A 287 -16.07 -18.27 -17.30
N LEU A 288 -16.69 -17.27 -17.91
CA LEU A 288 -18.07 -17.32 -18.38
C LEU A 288 -18.21 -18.06 -19.72
N LYS A 289 -17.26 -17.87 -20.62
CA LYS A 289 -17.29 -18.39 -21.99
C LYS A 289 -15.87 -18.74 -22.43
N ASN A 290 -15.73 -19.85 -23.14
CA ASN A 290 -14.50 -20.28 -23.77
C ASN A 290 -14.74 -20.38 -25.30
N ILE A 291 -13.96 -19.64 -26.09
CA ILE A 291 -14.19 -19.48 -27.54
C ILE A 291 -12.94 -19.91 -28.28
N SER A 292 -13.05 -20.99 -29.08
CA SER A 292 -11.94 -21.56 -29.82
C SER A 292 -11.50 -20.74 -31.04
N LYS A 293 -12.37 -19.93 -31.62
CA LYS A 293 -12.07 -19.06 -32.79
C LYS A 293 -12.88 -17.76 -32.65
N PRO A 294 -12.39 -16.81 -31.82
CA PRO A 294 -13.12 -15.55 -31.63
C PRO A 294 -13.22 -14.78 -32.95
N GLU A 295 -14.38 -14.15 -33.16
CA GLU A 295 -14.70 -13.34 -34.33
C GLU A 295 -15.09 -11.92 -33.90
N ILE A 296 -14.86 -10.96 -34.79
CA ILE A 296 -15.34 -9.58 -34.63
C ILE A 296 -16.61 -9.38 -35.45
N PRO A 297 -17.43 -8.35 -35.19
CA PRO A 297 -18.64 -8.03 -35.95
C PRO A 297 -18.36 -7.52 -37.36
N LEU A 298 -17.58 -8.24 -38.14
CA LEU A 298 -17.18 -7.99 -39.52
C LEU A 298 -17.22 -9.32 -40.28
N THR A 299 -16.62 -9.36 -41.50
CA THR A 299 -16.59 -10.61 -42.25
C THR A 299 -15.63 -11.66 -41.59
N PRO A 300 -15.94 -12.97 -41.70
CA PRO A 300 -15.07 -14.03 -41.19
C PRO A 300 -13.64 -13.99 -41.76
N ALA A 301 -13.49 -13.50 -43.03
CA ALA A 301 -12.19 -13.33 -43.64
C ALA A 301 -11.30 -12.32 -42.90
N ILE A 302 -11.88 -11.20 -42.46
CA ILE A 302 -11.17 -10.18 -41.67
C ILE A 302 -10.77 -10.77 -40.29
N SER A 303 -11.67 -11.47 -39.60
CA SER A 303 -11.35 -12.15 -38.35
C SER A 303 -10.20 -13.15 -38.49
N THR A 304 -10.17 -13.88 -39.62
CA THR A 304 -9.09 -14.83 -39.94
C THR A 304 -7.77 -14.12 -40.17
N MET A 305 -7.78 -13.03 -40.96
CA MET A 305 -6.58 -12.19 -41.17
C MET A 305 -6.03 -11.63 -39.86
N LEU A 306 -6.88 -11.10 -39.00
CA LEU A 306 -6.48 -10.56 -37.70
C LEU A 306 -5.90 -11.64 -36.78
N ARG A 307 -6.38 -12.88 -36.83
CA ARG A 307 -5.78 -14.02 -36.10
C ARG A 307 -4.41 -14.39 -36.67
N ILE A 308 -4.20 -14.36 -37.96
CA ILE A 308 -2.90 -14.61 -38.59
C ILE A 308 -1.90 -13.52 -38.19
N LEU A 309 -2.33 -12.28 -38.13
CA LEU A 309 -1.51 -11.13 -37.72
C LEU A 309 -1.28 -11.06 -36.20
N GLY A 310 -1.85 -11.96 -35.38
CA GLY A 310 -1.71 -11.96 -33.94
C GLY A 310 -2.47 -10.84 -33.20
N VAL A 311 -3.34 -10.10 -33.91
CA VAL A 311 -4.16 -9.02 -33.34
C VAL A 311 -5.40 -9.58 -32.63
N LEU A 312 -6.00 -10.63 -33.22
CA LEU A 312 -7.07 -11.39 -32.58
C LEU A 312 -6.50 -12.73 -32.07
N PRO A 313 -6.78 -13.15 -30.83
CA PRO A 313 -6.25 -14.41 -30.30
C PRO A 313 -6.85 -15.61 -31.05
N LYS A 314 -6.10 -16.72 -31.12
CA LYS A 314 -6.58 -17.98 -31.71
C LYS A 314 -7.62 -18.68 -30.82
N ARG A 315 -7.52 -18.50 -29.52
CA ARG A 315 -8.46 -18.97 -28.49
C ARG A 315 -8.63 -17.88 -27.45
N ALA A 316 -9.82 -17.70 -26.95
CA ALA A 316 -10.14 -16.68 -25.96
C ALA A 316 -11.14 -17.17 -24.94
N CYS A 317 -11.19 -16.48 -23.81
CA CYS A 317 -12.25 -16.61 -22.83
C CYS A 317 -12.82 -15.23 -22.45
N PHE A 318 -14.07 -15.23 -22.00
CA PHE A 318 -14.64 -14.09 -21.27
C PHE A 318 -14.71 -14.43 -19.79
N ILE A 319 -14.19 -13.55 -18.96
CA ILE A 319 -14.26 -13.68 -17.51
C ILE A 319 -15.44 -12.91 -16.93
N TYR A 320 -15.88 -13.31 -15.76
CA TYR A 320 -16.82 -12.53 -14.97
C TYR A 320 -16.11 -11.31 -14.37
N GLY A 321 -16.62 -10.11 -14.67
CA GLY A 321 -15.98 -8.86 -14.30
C GLY A 321 -14.81 -8.47 -15.22
N GLY A 322 -13.92 -7.63 -14.75
CA GLY A 322 -12.74 -7.15 -15.49
C GLY A 322 -12.41 -5.70 -15.18
N ASN A 323 -11.54 -5.10 -16.03
CA ASN A 323 -11.02 -3.74 -15.91
C ASN A 323 -10.32 -3.49 -14.56
N TRP A 324 -9.71 -4.52 -13.99
CA TRP A 324 -8.93 -4.40 -12.77
C TRP A 324 -7.50 -3.94 -13.08
N LEU A 325 -6.90 -3.22 -12.15
CA LEU A 325 -5.48 -2.85 -12.21
C LEU A 325 -4.62 -4.05 -11.75
N ALA A 326 -4.64 -5.10 -12.57
CA ALA A 326 -3.95 -6.35 -12.33
C ALA A 326 -3.62 -7.01 -13.68
N ASP A 327 -2.52 -7.77 -13.72
CA ASP A 327 -2.06 -8.49 -14.90
C ASP A 327 -2.41 -9.98 -14.80
N PRO A 328 -2.87 -10.63 -15.89
CA PRO A 328 -3.12 -12.05 -15.89
C PRO A 328 -1.81 -12.81 -15.65
N CYS A 329 -1.86 -13.82 -14.81
CA CYS A 329 -0.69 -14.65 -14.46
C CYS A 329 -0.91 -16.16 -14.61
N TYR A 330 -2.17 -16.56 -14.84
CA TYR A 330 -2.50 -17.96 -15.17
C TYR A 330 -3.84 -18.02 -15.92
N PRO A 331 -3.94 -18.86 -16.97
CA PRO A 331 -2.85 -19.59 -17.61
C PRO A 331 -1.68 -18.69 -18.04
N GLU A 332 -0.47 -19.27 -18.12
CA GLU A 332 0.70 -18.55 -18.64
C GLU A 332 0.41 -18.05 -20.06
N ASP A 333 1.00 -16.93 -20.46
CA ASP A 333 0.76 -16.26 -21.76
C ASP A 333 -0.68 -15.75 -21.99
N THR A 334 -1.52 -15.70 -20.97
CA THR A 334 -2.83 -15.06 -21.05
C THR A 334 -2.65 -13.55 -21.26
N GLN A 335 -3.36 -12.98 -22.22
CA GLN A 335 -3.25 -11.56 -22.60
C GLN A 335 -4.60 -10.88 -22.75
N HIS A 336 -4.66 -9.58 -22.44
CA HIS A 336 -5.85 -8.76 -22.73
C HIS A 336 -6.13 -8.71 -24.24
N CYS A 337 -7.39 -8.85 -24.61
CA CYS A 337 -7.79 -8.67 -25.99
C CYS A 337 -7.96 -7.19 -26.30
N LYS A 338 -7.05 -6.61 -27.10
CA LYS A 338 -7.04 -5.18 -27.44
C LYS A 338 -8.25 -4.73 -28.27
N ILE A 339 -8.84 -5.63 -29.08
CA ILE A 339 -9.94 -5.29 -29.99
C ILE A 339 -11.23 -5.00 -29.23
N PHE A 340 -11.54 -5.80 -28.20
CA PHE A 340 -12.76 -5.63 -27.40
C PHE A 340 -12.57 -4.64 -26.24
N GLY A 341 -11.32 -4.20 -25.99
CA GLY A 341 -10.99 -3.25 -24.91
C GLY A 341 -11.24 -3.81 -23.51
N ARG A 342 -11.25 -2.91 -22.55
CA ARG A 342 -11.49 -3.22 -21.12
C ARG A 342 -12.98 -3.15 -20.83
N SER A 343 -13.45 -4.05 -19.98
CA SER A 343 -14.85 -4.09 -19.54
C SER A 343 -14.96 -4.52 -18.09
N SER A 344 -15.77 -3.81 -17.30
CA SER A 344 -16.03 -4.17 -15.90
C SER A 344 -17.10 -5.27 -15.74
N ASN A 345 -17.85 -5.58 -16.79
CA ASN A 345 -18.93 -6.58 -16.76
C ASN A 345 -18.42 -7.97 -17.18
N GLN A 346 -17.84 -8.05 -18.37
CA GLN A 346 -17.17 -9.25 -18.87
C GLN A 346 -16.00 -8.83 -19.77
N GLU A 347 -14.79 -9.21 -19.42
CA GLU A 347 -13.59 -8.84 -20.18
C GLU A 347 -13.05 -10.04 -20.93
N MET A 348 -12.57 -9.81 -22.16
CA MET A 348 -12.04 -10.85 -23.03
C MET A 348 -10.52 -10.98 -22.87
N TYR A 349 -10.06 -12.21 -22.68
CA TYR A 349 -8.63 -12.56 -22.65
C TYR A 349 -8.31 -13.59 -23.73
N GLY A 350 -7.21 -13.38 -24.45
CA GLY A 350 -6.58 -14.42 -25.24
C GLY A 350 -5.88 -15.42 -24.34
N ILE A 351 -6.13 -16.71 -24.56
CA ILE A 351 -5.52 -17.81 -23.79
C ILE A 351 -4.75 -18.75 -24.73
N PRO A 352 -3.73 -19.49 -24.21
CA PRO A 352 -3.02 -20.51 -25.01
C PRO A 352 -3.96 -21.53 -25.63
N VAL A 353 -3.66 -21.96 -26.84
CA VAL A 353 -4.52 -22.89 -27.60
C VAL A 353 -4.56 -24.26 -26.94
N ASP A 354 -3.46 -24.69 -26.37
CA ASP A 354 -3.22 -25.96 -25.70
C ASP A 354 -3.59 -25.97 -24.21
N SER A 355 -4.02 -24.83 -23.68
CA SER A 355 -4.50 -24.75 -22.29
C SER A 355 -5.70 -25.67 -22.08
N ASP A 356 -5.69 -26.44 -20.97
CA ASP A 356 -6.79 -27.33 -20.59
C ASP A 356 -7.89 -26.64 -19.77
N ILE A 357 -7.80 -25.29 -19.62
CA ILE A 357 -8.77 -24.48 -18.90
C ILE A 357 -10.16 -24.55 -19.52
N LYS A 358 -11.19 -24.67 -18.71
CA LYS A 358 -12.58 -24.89 -19.09
C LYS A 358 -13.46 -23.70 -18.67
N GLN A 359 -14.70 -23.74 -19.10
CA GLN A 359 -15.75 -22.88 -18.54
C GLN A 359 -15.90 -23.21 -17.05
N ASP A 360 -16.20 -22.19 -16.25
CA ASP A 360 -16.27 -22.22 -14.79
C ASP A 360 -14.91 -22.37 -14.04
N ASP A 361 -13.81 -22.65 -14.74
CA ASP A 361 -12.47 -22.46 -14.19
C ASP A 361 -12.15 -20.97 -14.01
N PHE A 362 -10.93 -20.65 -13.57
CA PHE A 362 -10.55 -19.27 -13.23
C PHE A 362 -9.35 -18.77 -14.06
N ILE A 363 -9.42 -17.52 -14.48
CA ILE A 363 -8.23 -16.72 -14.81
C ILE A 363 -7.71 -16.09 -13.52
N PHE A 364 -6.41 -16.25 -13.25
CA PHE A 364 -5.78 -15.60 -12.10
C PHE A 364 -4.98 -14.38 -12.53
N MET A 365 -5.10 -13.32 -11.73
CA MET A 365 -4.42 -12.03 -11.95
C MET A 365 -3.74 -11.58 -10.66
N THR A 366 -2.68 -10.80 -10.80
CA THR A 366 -1.88 -10.30 -9.66
C THR A 366 -1.35 -8.88 -9.93
#